data_5460a71dba1568be61d039a3daf5e4e8
#
_entry.id   5460a71dba1568be61d039a3daf5e4e8
#
_cell.length_a   1.000
_cell.length_b   1.000
_cell.length_c   1.000
_cell.angle_alpha   90.00
_cell.angle_beta   90.00
_cell.angle_gamma   90.00
#
_symmetry.space_group_name_H-M   'P 1'
#
loop_
_entity.id
_entity.type
_entity.pdbx_description
1 polymer ?
#
loop_
_entity_poly.entity_id
_entity_poly.type
_entity_poly.pdbx_seq_one_letter_code
_entity_poly.pdbx_strand_id
1 'polypeptide(L)'
;MKIHYQEPLEVAPREPARASVIWLHGLGANGSDFLPIVDQLDCARLAPTRFVFPHAPERPVTLNGGYVMPAWNDIIGLHPNAPEDENGIRESLRYIDRLIAREIERGIASRNIVLAGFSQGGSIALNCALRYPAPLAGALILSSYLALPEALAQEASAANRAAPIFMAHGTQDDIVPYAFACASRDALTALGYRVAWHEYPMPHTVCAEEVADIGHWLNTVISA
;
A
#
# COMPACT_ATOMS: atom_id res chain seq x y z
N MET A 1 17.20 17.42 -8.02
CA MET A 1 18.04 16.56 -7.16
C MET A 1 17.67 15.11 -7.45
N LYS A 2 18.61 14.17 -7.65
CA LYS A 2 18.24 12.76 -7.80
C LYS A 2 17.84 12.26 -6.41
N ILE A 3 16.59 11.80 -6.27
CA ILE A 3 16.13 11.14 -5.04
C ILE A 3 16.87 9.80 -4.95
N HIS A 4 17.45 9.55 -3.79
CA HIS A 4 18.12 8.28 -3.48
C HIS A 4 17.22 7.47 -2.57
N TYR A 5 16.81 6.29 -3.03
CA TYR A 5 16.10 5.30 -2.23
C TYR A 5 17.10 4.36 -1.57
N GLN A 6 16.91 4.09 -0.29
CA GLN A 6 17.68 3.07 0.43
C GLN A 6 17.23 1.68 -0.02
N GLU A 7 18.11 0.67 0.16
CA GLU A 7 17.74 -0.72 -0.10
C GLU A 7 16.60 -1.15 0.84
N PRO A 8 15.55 -1.80 0.32
CA PRO A 8 14.46 -2.32 1.14
C PRO A 8 14.94 -3.36 2.14
N LEU A 9 14.27 -3.43 3.29
CA LEU A 9 14.37 -4.58 4.18
C LEU A 9 13.56 -5.74 3.61
N GLU A 10 14.03 -6.97 3.84
CA GLU A 10 13.35 -8.16 3.34
C GLU A 10 13.24 -9.23 4.42
N VAL A 11 12.08 -9.89 4.47
CA VAL A 11 11.89 -11.16 5.18
C VAL A 11 11.64 -12.22 4.13
N ALA A 12 12.61 -13.11 3.94
CA ALA A 12 12.55 -14.16 2.93
C ALA A 12 12.10 -15.49 3.56
N PRO A 13 11.30 -16.31 2.86
CA PRO A 13 10.98 -17.65 3.31
C PRO A 13 12.22 -18.56 3.22
N ARG A 14 12.17 -19.71 3.91
CA ARG A 14 13.25 -20.70 3.85
C ARG A 14 13.37 -21.38 2.49
N GLU A 15 12.24 -21.54 1.81
CA GLU A 15 12.15 -22.09 0.45
C GLU A 15 12.24 -20.96 -0.59
N PRO A 16 12.51 -21.25 -1.86
CA PRO A 16 12.44 -20.25 -2.92
C PRO A 16 11.06 -19.57 -2.92
N ALA A 17 11.06 -18.24 -2.85
CA ALA A 17 9.82 -17.46 -2.82
C ALA A 17 9.03 -17.65 -4.12
N ARG A 18 7.74 -17.85 -4.01
CA ARG A 18 6.77 -17.97 -5.12
C ARG A 18 5.80 -16.79 -5.17
N ALA A 19 5.78 -15.99 -4.11
CA ALA A 19 4.98 -14.78 -4.01
C ALA A 19 5.77 -13.67 -3.31
N SER A 20 5.30 -12.44 -3.43
CA SER A 20 5.88 -11.28 -2.74
C SER A 20 4.80 -10.33 -2.24
N VAL A 21 5.04 -9.74 -1.07
CA VAL A 21 4.26 -8.62 -0.53
C VAL A 21 5.20 -7.42 -0.40
N ILE A 22 4.95 -6.37 -1.16
CA ILE A 22 5.68 -5.10 -1.07
C ILE A 22 4.87 -4.19 -0.15
N TRP A 23 5.40 -3.90 1.04
CA TRP A 23 4.67 -3.23 2.12
C TRP A 23 5.25 -1.86 2.44
N LEU A 24 4.49 -0.81 2.16
CA LEU A 24 4.88 0.58 2.31
C LEU A 24 4.46 1.13 3.68
N HIS A 25 5.42 1.76 4.38
CA HIS A 25 5.18 2.40 5.68
C HIS A 25 4.47 3.75 5.55
N GLY A 26 3.95 4.29 6.67
CA GLY A 26 3.34 5.61 6.76
C GLY A 26 4.35 6.77 6.75
N LEU A 27 3.84 7.99 6.69
CA LEU A 27 4.63 9.23 6.77
C LEU A 27 5.51 9.26 8.03
N GLY A 28 6.78 9.63 7.87
CA GLY A 28 7.74 9.78 8.97
C GLY A 28 8.29 8.47 9.54
N ALA A 29 7.73 7.31 9.14
CA ALA A 29 8.21 5.99 9.51
C ALA A 29 9.30 5.48 8.55
N ASN A 30 9.61 4.21 8.58
CA ASN A 30 10.58 3.57 7.70
C ASN A 30 10.24 2.08 7.49
N GLY A 31 10.97 1.38 6.63
CA GLY A 31 10.68 -0.01 6.29
C GLY A 31 10.70 -0.99 7.48
N SER A 32 11.34 -0.66 8.62
CA SER A 32 11.33 -1.54 9.79
C SER A 32 10.02 -1.51 10.60
N ASP A 33 9.15 -0.54 10.34
CA ASP A 33 7.94 -0.28 11.12
C ASP A 33 6.96 -1.47 11.08
N PHE A 34 6.84 -2.09 9.91
CA PHE A 34 5.97 -3.24 9.69
C PHE A 34 6.68 -4.61 9.69
N LEU A 35 8.01 -4.66 9.92
CA LEU A 35 8.71 -5.96 10.02
C LEU A 35 8.06 -6.93 11.04
N PRO A 36 7.66 -6.48 12.26
CA PRO A 36 7.10 -7.37 13.25
C PRO A 36 5.74 -7.98 12.86
N ILE A 37 5.05 -7.41 11.86
CA ILE A 37 3.74 -7.91 11.44
C ILE A 37 3.85 -9.32 10.83
N VAL A 38 4.99 -9.64 10.18
CA VAL A 38 5.20 -10.94 9.55
C VAL A 38 5.09 -12.09 10.53
N ASP A 39 5.60 -11.90 11.75
CA ASP A 39 5.54 -12.90 12.81
C ASP A 39 4.12 -13.03 13.44
N GLN A 40 3.27 -12.03 13.20
CA GLN A 40 1.89 -11.99 13.72
C GLN A 40 0.87 -12.50 12.70
N LEU A 41 1.24 -12.53 11.42
CA LEU A 41 0.38 -13.05 10.36
C LEU A 41 0.32 -14.58 10.42
N ASP A 42 -0.88 -15.16 10.31
CA ASP A 42 -1.02 -16.60 10.07
C ASP A 42 -0.63 -16.93 8.63
N CYS A 43 0.68 -17.15 8.44
CA CYS A 43 1.28 -17.47 7.14
C CYS A 43 1.28 -18.98 6.83
N ALA A 44 0.64 -19.83 7.65
CA ALA A 44 0.72 -21.28 7.54
C ALA A 44 0.21 -21.83 6.20
N ARG A 45 -0.64 -21.09 5.50
CA ARG A 45 -1.21 -21.48 4.20
C ARG A 45 -0.71 -20.64 3.04
N LEU A 46 0.14 -19.65 3.29
CA LEU A 46 0.74 -18.86 2.23
C LEU A 46 1.72 -19.72 1.43
N ALA A 47 1.74 -19.54 0.12
CA ALA A 47 2.90 -19.94 -0.66
C ALA A 47 4.17 -19.32 -0.06
N PRO A 48 5.38 -19.92 -0.23
CA PRO A 48 6.61 -19.28 0.20
C PRO A 48 6.68 -17.81 -0.26
N THR A 49 6.47 -16.87 0.66
CA THR A 49 6.28 -15.45 0.36
C THR A 49 7.45 -14.62 0.88
N ARG A 50 7.99 -13.74 0.03
CA ARG A 50 8.94 -12.70 0.44
C ARG A 50 8.17 -11.44 0.80
N PHE A 51 8.45 -10.89 1.98
CA PHE A 51 7.99 -9.55 2.37
C PHE A 51 9.10 -8.54 2.10
N VAL A 52 8.78 -7.47 1.39
CA VAL A 52 9.69 -6.40 1.00
C VAL A 52 9.19 -5.10 1.62
N PHE A 53 10.03 -4.45 2.43
CA PHE A 53 9.71 -3.23 3.15
C PHE A 53 10.61 -2.10 2.66
N PRO A 54 10.19 -1.33 1.64
CA PRO A 54 10.97 -0.23 1.12
C PRO A 54 10.99 0.97 2.08
N HIS A 55 12.00 1.82 1.91
CA HIS A 55 12.12 3.09 2.60
C HIS A 55 11.69 4.23 1.68
N ALA A 56 10.83 5.12 2.18
CA ALA A 56 10.58 6.39 1.54
C ALA A 56 11.81 7.30 1.61
N PRO A 57 12.05 8.16 0.62
CA PRO A 57 13.11 9.15 0.68
C PRO A 57 12.77 10.26 1.68
N GLU A 58 13.81 10.90 2.23
CA GLU A 58 13.60 12.11 3.02
C GLU A 58 13.22 13.29 2.11
N ARG A 59 12.17 14.00 2.49
CA ARG A 59 11.72 15.23 1.84
C ARG A 59 11.01 16.16 2.82
N PRO A 60 10.96 17.48 2.55
CA PRO A 60 10.17 18.38 3.33
C PRO A 60 8.67 18.07 3.18
N VAL A 61 7.93 18.13 4.28
CA VAL A 61 6.47 17.90 4.31
C VAL A 61 5.77 19.20 4.70
N THR A 62 5.00 19.75 3.78
CA THR A 62 4.35 21.06 3.92
C THR A 62 3.39 21.09 5.10
N LEU A 63 2.56 20.04 5.29
CA LEU A 63 1.63 19.92 6.42
C LEU A 63 2.35 20.01 7.78
N ASN A 64 3.60 19.58 7.84
CA ASN A 64 4.44 19.59 9.04
C ASN A 64 5.41 20.81 9.05
N GLY A 65 5.02 21.92 8.41
CA GLY A 65 5.82 23.14 8.39
C GLY A 65 7.14 23.04 7.64
N GLY A 66 7.25 22.12 6.68
CA GLY A 66 8.46 21.87 5.91
C GLY A 66 9.50 21.00 6.62
N TYR A 67 9.15 20.35 7.72
CA TYR A 67 10.06 19.42 8.41
C TYR A 67 10.43 18.28 7.46
N VAL A 68 11.73 17.95 7.42
CA VAL A 68 12.27 16.88 6.56
C VAL A 68 12.13 15.54 7.25
N MET A 69 11.42 14.61 6.61
CA MET A 69 11.19 13.27 7.12
C MET A 69 10.98 12.28 5.97
N PRO A 70 11.06 10.96 6.23
CA PRO A 70 10.71 9.97 5.22
C PRO A 70 9.26 10.16 4.76
N ALA A 71 9.05 10.41 3.46
CA ALA A 71 7.74 10.62 2.87
C ALA A 71 7.70 10.18 1.42
N TRP A 72 6.62 9.50 1.02
CA TRP A 72 6.41 9.04 -0.35
C TRP A 72 6.12 10.20 -1.30
N ASN A 73 5.44 11.23 -0.81
CA ASN A 73 5.13 12.50 -1.49
C ASN A 73 4.98 13.60 -0.44
N ASP A 74 4.96 14.85 -0.87
CA ASP A 74 4.58 15.95 0.04
C ASP A 74 3.09 15.86 0.39
N ILE A 75 2.75 16.08 1.65
CA ILE A 75 1.37 16.28 2.09
C ILE A 75 1.17 17.78 2.32
N ILE A 76 0.36 18.39 1.45
CA ILE A 76 0.06 19.82 1.50
C ILE A 76 -1.08 20.09 2.50
N GLY A 77 -2.03 19.16 2.58
CA GLY A 77 -3.14 19.22 3.54
C GLY A 77 -3.96 17.93 3.53
N LEU A 78 -4.73 17.70 4.59
CA LEU A 78 -5.66 16.57 4.73
C LEU A 78 -7.10 17.11 4.88
N HIS A 79 -7.60 17.73 3.82
CA HIS A 79 -9.00 18.17 3.71
C HIS A 79 -9.50 17.94 2.26
N PRO A 80 -10.82 17.86 2.02
CA PRO A 80 -11.38 17.39 0.75
C PRO A 80 -10.91 18.11 -0.52
N ASN A 81 -10.43 19.34 -0.41
CA ASN A 81 -9.96 20.14 -1.55
C ASN A 81 -8.47 20.51 -1.40
N ALA A 82 -7.71 19.77 -0.59
CA ALA A 82 -6.28 20.00 -0.48
C ALA A 82 -5.60 19.67 -1.82
N PRO A 83 -4.65 20.50 -2.29
CA PRO A 83 -3.83 20.14 -3.44
C PRO A 83 -3.02 18.88 -3.13
N GLU A 84 -2.83 18.04 -4.13
CA GLU A 84 -2.00 16.85 -4.03
C GLU A 84 -0.65 17.06 -4.73
N ASP A 85 0.42 16.53 -4.16
CA ASP A 85 1.73 16.49 -4.80
C ASP A 85 1.77 15.39 -5.86
N GLU A 86 1.12 15.62 -7.00
CA GLU A 86 1.07 14.68 -8.10
C GLU A 86 2.47 14.22 -8.54
N ASN A 87 3.44 15.12 -8.59
CA ASN A 87 4.81 14.78 -9.02
C ASN A 87 5.48 13.80 -8.06
N GLY A 88 5.38 14.03 -6.75
CA GLY A 88 5.91 13.15 -5.71
C GLY A 88 5.20 11.79 -5.69
N ILE A 89 3.86 11.78 -5.86
CA ILE A 89 3.09 10.55 -5.98
C ILE A 89 3.61 9.74 -7.18
N ARG A 90 3.66 10.34 -8.38
CA ARG A 90 4.12 9.67 -9.61
C ARG A 90 5.57 9.20 -9.52
N GLU A 91 6.43 9.92 -8.80
CA GLU A 91 7.80 9.49 -8.54
C GLU A 91 7.83 8.22 -7.68
N SER A 92 7.03 8.18 -6.63
CA SER A 92 6.90 7.00 -5.78
C SER A 92 6.30 5.81 -6.53
N LEU A 93 5.30 6.02 -7.40
CA LEU A 93 4.78 4.95 -8.26
C LEU A 93 5.89 4.34 -9.11
N ARG A 94 6.73 5.15 -9.78
CA ARG A 94 7.87 4.66 -10.58
C ARG A 94 8.90 3.89 -9.75
N TYR A 95 9.06 4.23 -8.46
CA TYR A 95 9.92 3.45 -7.58
C TYR A 95 9.30 2.10 -7.24
N ILE A 96 8.00 2.05 -6.92
CA ILE A 96 7.32 0.78 -6.65
C ILE A 96 7.30 -0.11 -7.90
N ASP A 97 7.11 0.46 -9.10
CA ASP A 97 7.22 -0.30 -10.35
C ASP A 97 8.58 -0.99 -10.49
N ARG A 98 9.69 -0.31 -10.10
CA ARG A 98 11.03 -0.94 -10.08
C ARG A 98 11.14 -2.09 -9.08
N LEU A 99 10.48 -1.97 -7.92
CA LEU A 99 10.46 -3.06 -6.93
C LEU A 99 9.66 -4.27 -7.45
N ILE A 100 8.53 -4.02 -8.11
CA ILE A 100 7.76 -5.09 -8.77
C ILE A 100 8.62 -5.76 -9.87
N ALA A 101 9.27 -4.97 -10.72
CA ALA A 101 10.16 -5.50 -11.76
C ALA A 101 11.28 -6.36 -11.17
N ARG A 102 11.90 -5.91 -10.07
CA ARG A 102 12.93 -6.68 -9.34
C ARG A 102 12.39 -8.04 -8.85
N GLU A 103 11.18 -8.08 -8.31
CA GLU A 103 10.58 -9.35 -7.88
C GLU A 103 10.26 -10.26 -9.06
N ILE A 104 9.85 -9.71 -10.20
CA ILE A 104 9.63 -10.47 -11.44
C ILE A 104 10.96 -11.04 -11.97
N GLU A 105 12.04 -10.26 -11.98
CA GLU A 105 13.38 -10.70 -12.36
C GLU A 105 13.89 -11.83 -11.44
N ARG A 106 13.46 -11.84 -10.18
CA ARG A 106 13.76 -12.88 -9.18
C ARG A 106 12.85 -14.12 -9.33
N GLY A 107 12.01 -14.18 -10.37
CA GLY A 107 11.19 -15.33 -10.73
C GLY A 107 9.76 -15.32 -10.17
N ILE A 108 9.30 -14.25 -9.54
CA ILE A 108 7.93 -14.13 -9.03
C ILE A 108 7.02 -13.56 -10.12
N ALA A 109 6.00 -14.30 -10.53
CA ALA A 109 5.02 -13.79 -11.47
C ALA A 109 4.27 -12.58 -10.88
N SER A 110 3.97 -11.54 -11.69
CA SER A 110 3.30 -10.33 -11.22
C SER A 110 1.97 -10.63 -10.51
N ARG A 111 1.21 -11.61 -10.99
CA ARG A 111 -0.04 -12.08 -10.39
C ARG A 111 0.11 -12.72 -8.99
N ASN A 112 1.33 -12.90 -8.52
CA ASN A 112 1.67 -13.38 -7.18
C ASN A 112 2.30 -12.27 -6.32
N ILE A 113 2.19 -11.00 -6.73
CA ILE A 113 2.68 -9.84 -5.99
C ILE A 113 1.48 -9.07 -5.42
N VAL A 114 1.50 -8.86 -4.11
CA VAL A 114 0.56 -7.96 -3.39
C VAL A 114 1.26 -6.65 -3.12
N LEU A 115 0.58 -5.54 -3.36
CA LEU A 115 0.99 -4.22 -2.89
C LEU A 115 0.24 -3.92 -1.60
N ALA A 116 0.98 -3.69 -0.53
CA ALA A 116 0.45 -3.38 0.79
C ALA A 116 0.94 -2.02 1.27
N GLY A 117 0.16 -1.34 2.10
CA GLY A 117 0.64 -0.12 2.74
C GLY A 117 -0.30 0.44 3.79
N PHE A 118 0.30 1.21 4.70
CA PHE A 118 -0.38 1.91 5.77
C PHE A 118 -0.31 3.42 5.55
N SER A 119 -1.41 4.13 5.81
CA SER A 119 -1.46 5.59 5.77
C SER A 119 -0.99 6.12 4.41
N GLN A 120 0.00 7.02 4.34
CA GLN A 120 0.58 7.51 3.10
C GLN A 120 1.07 6.37 2.18
N GLY A 121 1.72 5.34 2.75
CA GLY A 121 2.16 4.17 1.99
C GLY A 121 1.00 3.39 1.37
N GLY A 122 -0.15 3.33 2.05
CA GLY A 122 -1.36 2.72 1.53
C GLY A 122 -1.92 3.47 0.31
N SER A 123 -1.88 4.80 0.33
CA SER A 123 -2.29 5.61 -0.81
C SER A 123 -1.41 5.34 -2.04
N ILE A 124 -0.10 5.25 -1.87
CA ILE A 124 0.84 4.92 -2.97
C ILE A 124 0.63 3.47 -3.44
N ALA A 125 0.49 2.51 -2.53
CA ALA A 125 0.25 1.11 -2.87
C ALA A 125 -1.04 0.93 -3.70
N LEU A 126 -2.13 1.57 -3.27
CA LEU A 126 -3.40 1.57 -3.99
C LEU A 126 -3.25 2.18 -5.39
N ASN A 127 -2.68 3.39 -5.48
CA ASN A 127 -2.48 4.08 -6.75
C ASN A 127 -1.62 3.27 -7.73
N CYS A 128 -0.56 2.62 -7.26
CA CYS A 128 0.28 1.75 -8.07
C CYS A 128 -0.51 0.52 -8.54
N ALA A 129 -1.20 -0.18 -7.63
CA ALA A 129 -1.95 -1.38 -7.97
C ALA A 129 -3.01 -1.12 -9.05
N LEU A 130 -3.73 0.00 -8.95
CA LEU A 130 -4.78 0.35 -9.90
C LEU A 130 -4.24 0.72 -11.30
N ARG A 131 -2.98 1.15 -11.41
CA ARG A 131 -2.34 1.62 -12.65
C ARG A 131 -1.35 0.62 -13.25
N TYR A 132 -0.92 -0.39 -12.48
CA TYR A 132 0.09 -1.33 -12.95
C TYR A 132 -0.38 -2.12 -14.18
N PRO A 133 0.45 -2.23 -15.25
CA PRO A 133 -0.02 -2.74 -16.54
C PRO A 133 -0.20 -4.26 -16.62
N ALA A 134 0.28 -5.02 -15.62
CA ALA A 134 0.13 -6.46 -15.55
C ALA A 134 -0.72 -6.86 -14.33
N PRO A 135 -1.36 -8.06 -14.33
CA PRO A 135 -2.14 -8.51 -13.18
C PRO A 135 -1.28 -8.64 -11.92
N LEU A 136 -1.79 -8.12 -10.80
CA LEU A 136 -1.26 -8.30 -9.45
C LEU A 136 -2.15 -9.26 -8.65
N ALA A 137 -1.64 -9.82 -7.56
CA ALA A 137 -2.41 -10.67 -6.65
C ALA A 137 -3.50 -9.89 -5.93
N GLY A 138 -3.24 -8.62 -5.60
CA GLY A 138 -4.18 -7.73 -4.95
C GLY A 138 -3.53 -6.51 -4.31
N ALA A 139 -4.35 -5.69 -3.65
CA ALA A 139 -3.92 -4.52 -2.89
C ALA A 139 -4.44 -4.59 -1.45
N LEU A 140 -3.58 -4.33 -0.47
CA LEU A 140 -3.86 -4.32 0.96
C LEU A 140 -3.65 -2.91 1.51
N ILE A 141 -4.72 -2.21 1.86
CA ILE A 141 -4.73 -0.78 2.14
C ILE A 141 -5.26 -0.51 3.54
N LEU A 142 -4.38 -0.01 4.41
CA LEU A 142 -4.65 0.17 5.84
C LEU A 142 -4.64 1.65 6.20
N SER A 143 -5.70 2.14 6.86
CA SER A 143 -5.82 3.52 7.39
C SER A 143 -5.42 4.58 6.35
N SER A 144 -5.96 4.48 5.13
CA SER A 144 -5.49 5.26 3.98
C SER A 144 -6.64 5.73 3.08
N TYR A 145 -6.30 6.40 1.99
CA TYR A 145 -7.24 6.99 1.04
C TYR A 145 -6.72 6.89 -0.40
N LEU A 146 -7.62 7.10 -1.37
CA LEU A 146 -7.28 7.16 -2.79
C LEU A 146 -6.81 8.57 -3.15
N ALA A 147 -5.52 8.74 -3.46
CA ALA A 147 -4.99 9.96 -4.05
C ALA A 147 -5.21 9.98 -5.57
N LEU A 148 -5.22 11.16 -6.17
CA LEU A 148 -5.45 11.42 -7.60
C LEU A 148 -6.70 10.69 -8.15
N PRO A 149 -7.87 10.80 -7.48
CA PRO A 149 -9.07 10.08 -7.88
C PRO A 149 -9.58 10.51 -9.26
N GLU A 150 -9.42 11.78 -9.64
CA GLU A 150 -9.90 12.31 -10.91
C GLU A 150 -9.13 11.73 -12.11
N ALA A 151 -7.82 11.49 -11.95
CA ALA A 151 -7.00 10.88 -12.99
C ALA A 151 -7.25 9.38 -13.16
N LEU A 152 -7.78 8.71 -12.13
CA LEU A 152 -7.89 7.25 -12.11
C LEU A 152 -8.74 6.70 -13.26
N ALA A 153 -9.86 7.35 -13.61
CA ALA A 153 -10.76 6.86 -14.65
C ALA A 153 -10.05 6.72 -16.02
N GLN A 154 -9.04 7.56 -16.28
CA GLN A 154 -8.28 7.55 -17.54
C GLN A 154 -7.02 6.68 -17.45
N GLU A 155 -6.46 6.51 -16.26
CA GLU A 155 -5.17 5.86 -16.01
C GLU A 155 -5.29 4.43 -15.49
N ALA A 156 -6.48 4.02 -15.07
CA ALA A 156 -6.69 2.69 -14.50
C ALA A 156 -6.37 1.57 -15.50
N SER A 157 -5.54 0.64 -15.08
CA SER A 157 -5.21 -0.53 -15.87
C SER A 157 -6.35 -1.55 -15.89
N ALA A 158 -6.72 -2.00 -17.08
CA ALA A 158 -7.70 -3.08 -17.22
C ALA A 158 -7.21 -4.40 -16.59
N ALA A 159 -5.90 -4.61 -16.50
CA ALA A 159 -5.29 -5.81 -15.94
C ALA A 159 -5.64 -6.04 -14.47
N ASN A 160 -5.87 -4.96 -13.71
CA ASN A 160 -6.14 -5.02 -12.27
C ASN A 160 -7.60 -4.67 -11.91
N ARG A 161 -8.50 -4.57 -12.90
CA ARG A 161 -9.92 -4.28 -12.66
C ARG A 161 -10.59 -5.31 -11.73
N ALA A 162 -10.20 -6.56 -11.84
CA ALA A 162 -10.72 -7.66 -11.04
C ALA A 162 -9.82 -8.05 -9.84
N ALA A 163 -8.68 -7.39 -9.68
CA ALA A 163 -7.78 -7.66 -8.56
C ALA A 163 -8.49 -7.37 -7.23
N PRO A 164 -8.42 -8.27 -6.24
CA PRO A 164 -9.03 -8.06 -4.94
C PRO A 164 -8.34 -6.91 -4.20
N ILE A 165 -9.15 -6.04 -3.59
CA ILE A 165 -8.68 -4.93 -2.77
C ILE A 165 -9.21 -5.15 -1.35
N PHE A 166 -8.31 -5.27 -0.37
CA PHE A 166 -8.62 -5.20 1.05
C PHE A 166 -8.42 -3.76 1.50
N MET A 167 -9.44 -3.15 2.08
CA MET A 167 -9.32 -1.84 2.71
C MET A 167 -9.81 -1.92 4.15
N ALA A 168 -8.98 -1.44 5.07
CA ALA A 168 -9.31 -1.38 6.48
C ALA A 168 -9.06 0.00 7.07
N HIS A 169 -9.89 0.42 8.03
CA HIS A 169 -9.76 1.73 8.66
C HIS A 169 -10.27 1.76 10.10
N GLY A 170 -9.60 2.57 10.93
CA GLY A 170 -10.05 2.86 12.28
C GLY A 170 -11.22 3.86 12.30
N THR A 171 -12.33 3.51 12.97
CA THR A 171 -13.50 4.42 13.08
C THR A 171 -13.21 5.65 13.95
N GLN A 172 -12.10 5.64 14.71
CA GLN A 172 -11.64 6.72 15.59
C GLN A 172 -10.34 7.34 15.07
N ASP A 173 -10.03 7.17 13.78
CA ASP A 173 -8.84 7.72 13.15
C ASP A 173 -8.96 9.24 13.01
N ASP A 174 -8.10 9.96 13.73
CA ASP A 174 -8.02 11.42 13.78
C ASP A 174 -6.88 11.99 12.91
N ILE A 175 -6.07 11.14 12.31
CA ILE A 175 -4.96 11.50 11.40
C ILE A 175 -5.43 11.46 9.95
N VAL A 176 -5.93 10.32 9.48
CA VAL A 176 -6.61 10.18 8.18
C VAL A 176 -8.10 10.03 8.46
N PRO A 177 -8.91 11.07 8.27
CA PRO A 177 -10.32 11.03 8.63
C PRO A 177 -11.05 9.85 8.00
N TYR A 178 -11.80 9.10 8.79
CA TYR A 178 -12.59 7.95 8.36
C TYR A 178 -13.43 8.22 7.10
N ALA A 179 -13.97 9.46 6.98
CA ALA A 179 -14.72 9.88 5.80
C ALA A 179 -13.90 9.80 4.49
N PHE A 180 -12.58 9.98 4.53
CA PHE A 180 -11.72 9.89 3.33
C PHE A 180 -11.59 8.45 2.85
N ALA A 181 -11.48 7.51 3.77
CA ALA A 181 -11.45 6.09 3.45
C ALA A 181 -12.80 5.62 2.88
N CYS A 182 -13.91 6.06 3.47
CA CYS A 182 -15.25 5.80 2.96
C CYS A 182 -15.43 6.36 1.54
N ALA A 183 -15.06 7.62 1.29
CA ALA A 183 -15.12 8.23 -0.04
C ALA A 183 -14.27 7.47 -1.06
N SER A 184 -13.08 7.00 -0.65
CA SER A 184 -12.18 6.21 -1.50
C SER A 184 -12.80 4.85 -1.86
N ARG A 185 -13.36 4.13 -0.88
CA ARG A 185 -14.11 2.88 -1.10
C ARG A 185 -15.27 3.09 -2.08
N ASP A 186 -16.06 4.13 -1.87
CA ASP A 186 -17.23 4.41 -2.69
C ASP A 186 -16.84 4.77 -4.13
N ALA A 187 -15.78 5.56 -4.32
CA ALA A 187 -15.22 5.88 -5.64
C ALA A 187 -14.71 4.62 -6.36
N LEU A 188 -13.99 3.74 -5.68
CA LEU A 188 -13.53 2.47 -6.24
C LEU A 188 -14.69 1.57 -6.62
N THR A 189 -15.71 1.48 -5.76
CA THR A 189 -16.91 0.67 -6.01
C THR A 189 -17.69 1.21 -7.22
N ALA A 190 -17.83 2.52 -7.34
CA ALA A 190 -18.47 3.17 -8.49
C ALA A 190 -17.71 2.91 -9.80
N LEU A 191 -16.39 2.76 -9.74
CA LEU A 191 -15.55 2.36 -10.87
C LEU A 191 -15.56 0.84 -11.14
N GLY A 192 -16.30 0.04 -10.37
CA GLY A 192 -16.46 -1.39 -10.55
C GLY A 192 -15.37 -2.26 -9.92
N TYR A 193 -14.55 -1.72 -9.02
CA TYR A 193 -13.61 -2.52 -8.24
C TYR A 193 -14.31 -3.27 -7.10
N ARG A 194 -13.80 -4.44 -6.75
CA ARG A 194 -14.27 -5.22 -5.60
C ARG A 194 -13.43 -4.89 -4.39
N VAL A 195 -14.01 -4.18 -3.42
CA VAL A 195 -13.36 -3.79 -2.17
C VAL A 195 -13.91 -4.65 -1.03
N ALA A 196 -13.05 -5.43 -0.39
CA ALA A 196 -13.33 -6.03 0.92
C ALA A 196 -13.07 -4.95 1.97
N TRP A 197 -14.16 -4.41 2.54
CA TRP A 197 -14.09 -3.31 3.50
C TRP A 197 -14.18 -3.82 4.93
N HIS A 198 -13.23 -3.36 5.74
CA HIS A 198 -13.15 -3.67 7.17
C HIS A 198 -13.03 -2.38 7.98
N GLU A 199 -13.64 -2.35 9.14
CA GLU A 199 -13.54 -1.21 10.07
C GLU A 199 -13.40 -1.71 11.50
N TYR A 200 -12.59 -0.99 12.28
CA TYR A 200 -12.28 -1.38 13.65
C TYR A 200 -12.41 -0.15 14.58
N PRO A 201 -12.84 -0.35 15.84
CA PRO A 201 -12.96 0.75 16.82
C PRO A 201 -11.58 1.15 17.37
N MET A 202 -10.71 1.68 16.50
CA MET A 202 -9.34 2.06 16.81
C MET A 202 -8.98 3.42 16.18
N PRO A 203 -7.95 4.12 16.73
CA PRO A 203 -7.37 5.32 16.12
C PRO A 203 -6.49 4.96 14.91
N HIS A 204 -5.59 5.88 14.49
CA HIS A 204 -4.64 5.67 13.38
C HIS A 204 -3.55 4.65 13.73
N THR A 205 -3.89 3.38 13.73
CA THR A 205 -3.04 2.25 14.11
C THR A 205 -3.50 0.96 13.42
N VAL A 206 -2.89 -0.17 13.77
CA VAL A 206 -3.30 -1.52 13.38
C VAL A 206 -3.60 -2.32 14.65
N CYS A 207 -4.72 -3.04 14.71
CA CYS A 207 -5.09 -3.87 15.85
C CYS A 207 -4.93 -5.37 15.54
N ALA A 208 -4.95 -6.20 16.59
CA ALA A 208 -4.76 -7.63 16.45
C ALA A 208 -5.85 -8.32 15.60
N GLU A 209 -7.09 -7.83 15.66
CA GLU A 209 -8.20 -8.33 14.84
C GLU A 209 -7.95 -8.04 13.37
N GLU A 210 -7.52 -6.81 13.03
CA GLU A 210 -7.13 -6.44 11.67
C GLU A 210 -5.98 -7.31 11.15
N VAL A 211 -4.95 -7.58 11.98
CA VAL A 211 -3.83 -8.47 11.60
C VAL A 211 -4.31 -9.88 11.27
N ALA A 212 -5.27 -10.41 12.03
CA ALA A 212 -5.86 -11.72 11.76
C ALA A 212 -6.62 -11.73 10.42
N ASP A 213 -7.42 -10.70 10.15
CA ASP A 213 -8.15 -10.55 8.89
C ASP A 213 -7.20 -10.37 7.70
N ILE A 214 -6.11 -9.62 7.86
CA ILE A 214 -5.03 -9.51 6.85
C ILE A 214 -4.43 -10.88 6.54
N GLY A 215 -4.08 -11.65 7.56
CA GLY A 215 -3.53 -13.00 7.38
C GLY A 215 -4.51 -13.90 6.63
N HIS A 216 -5.78 -13.86 7.01
CA HIS A 216 -6.84 -14.61 6.32
C HIS A 216 -6.96 -14.19 4.84
N TRP A 217 -7.02 -12.88 4.56
CA TRP A 217 -7.13 -12.36 3.20
C TRP A 217 -5.90 -12.72 2.36
N LEU A 218 -4.69 -12.56 2.88
CA LEU A 218 -3.47 -12.96 2.17
C LEU A 218 -3.50 -14.44 1.77
N ASN A 219 -3.99 -15.33 2.65
CA ASN A 219 -4.15 -16.76 2.35
C ASN A 219 -5.16 -17.02 1.22
N THR A 220 -6.06 -16.10 0.90
CA THR A 220 -7.00 -16.24 -0.23
C THR A 220 -6.40 -15.77 -1.56
N VAL A 221 -5.49 -14.78 -1.54
CA VAL A 221 -4.92 -14.18 -2.75
C VAL A 221 -3.54 -14.73 -3.11
N ILE A 222 -2.82 -15.29 -2.13
CA ILE A 222 -1.53 -15.96 -2.28
C ILE A 222 -1.67 -17.40 -1.80
N SER A 223 -2.38 -18.22 -2.54
CA SER A 223 -2.52 -19.64 -2.19
C SER A 223 -1.31 -20.48 -2.64
N ALA A 224 -1.01 -21.52 -1.86
CA ALA A 224 0.08 -22.48 -2.12
C ALA A 224 -0.10 -23.28 -3.41
#